data_1ab22264f53eaa2f21f2e1ec4b804023
#
_entry.id   1ab22264f53eaa2f21f2e1ec4b804023
#
_cell.length_a   1.000
_cell.length_b   1.000
_cell.length_c   1.000
_cell.angle_alpha   90.00
_cell.angle_beta   90.00
_cell.angle_gamma   90.00
#
_symmetry.space_group_name_H-M   'P 1'
#
loop_
_entity.id
_entity.type
_entity.pdbx_description
1 polymer ?
#
loop_
_entity_poly.entity_id
_entity_poly.type
_entity_poly.pdbx_seq_one_letter_code
_entity_poly.pdbx_strand_id
1 'polypeptide(L)'
;AGNMVDVPIYDFTTHTRRRESRAIEKHHIIILEGILTLFDQTIRNMMDIKIYVETADDIRIIRRVKRDINKRNRIFDSVIEQYYKTVRPMHIQFVEPTKKYADIIVPEGGQNKVAVDILRTKILNLILYNKNASIYMAL
;
A
#
# COMPACT_ATOMS: atom_id res chain seq x y z
N ALA A 1 -8.07 16.27 11.63
CA ALA A 1 -7.34 17.37 12.19
C ALA A 1 -6.82 18.34 11.13
N GLY A 2 -6.12 18.02 10.08
CA GLY A 2 -5.76 18.95 9.00
C GLY A 2 -4.54 19.83 9.27
N ASN A 3 -3.64 19.40 10.14
CA ASN A 3 -2.37 20.05 10.37
C ASN A 3 -1.31 19.52 9.40
N MET A 4 -0.31 20.35 9.12
CA MET A 4 0.92 19.92 8.44
C MET A 4 1.62 18.86 9.28
N VAL A 5 2.17 17.83 8.65
CA VAL A 5 2.90 16.75 9.30
C VAL A 5 4.24 16.49 8.62
N ASP A 6 5.24 16.16 9.41
CA ASP A 6 6.56 15.77 8.92
C ASP A 6 6.62 14.26 8.72
N VAL A 7 6.83 13.84 7.48
CA VAL A 7 6.96 12.44 7.11
C VAL A 7 8.44 12.07 6.98
N PRO A 8 8.91 11.01 7.66
CA PRO A 8 10.30 10.60 7.59
C PRO A 8 10.66 10.14 6.18
N ILE A 9 11.87 10.46 5.75
CA ILE A 9 12.45 9.95 4.50
C ILE A 9 13.20 8.66 4.81
N TYR A 10 12.89 7.60 4.05
CA TYR A 10 13.54 6.30 4.19
C TYR A 10 14.68 6.14 3.21
N ASP A 11 15.83 5.68 3.70
CA ASP A 11 16.97 5.32 2.87
C ASP A 11 16.95 3.81 2.61
N PHE A 12 16.72 3.44 1.35
CA PHE A 12 16.66 2.04 0.93
C PHE A 12 18.05 1.37 0.83
N THR A 13 19.13 2.15 0.83
CA THR A 13 20.50 1.62 0.76
C THR A 13 20.97 1.17 2.15
N THR A 14 20.70 1.98 3.15
CA THR A 14 21.10 1.71 4.54
C THR A 14 20.01 1.02 5.37
N HIS A 15 18.80 0.88 4.81
CA HIS A 15 17.62 0.36 5.49
C HIS A 15 17.24 1.13 6.76
N THR A 16 17.48 2.45 6.80
CA THR A 16 17.22 3.31 7.94
C THR A 16 16.38 4.53 7.55
N ARG A 17 15.82 5.21 8.56
CA ARG A 17 15.21 6.54 8.36
C ARG A 17 16.32 7.58 8.31
N ARG A 18 16.23 8.52 7.39
CA ARG A 18 17.08 9.70 7.36
C ARG A 18 16.74 10.65 8.50
N ARG A 19 17.64 11.57 8.80
CA ARG A 19 17.39 12.66 9.77
C ARG A 19 16.41 13.69 9.21
N GLU A 20 16.43 13.88 7.90
CA GLU A 20 15.55 14.79 7.19
C GLU A 20 14.14 14.22 7.13
N SER A 21 13.15 15.08 7.25
CA SER A 21 11.74 14.80 7.02
C SER A 21 11.22 15.64 5.86
N ARG A 22 10.09 15.24 5.32
CA ARG A 22 9.36 16.00 4.32
C ARG A 22 8.05 16.48 4.91
N ALA A 23 7.86 17.80 4.97
CA ALA A 23 6.59 18.39 5.34
C ALA A 23 5.51 18.07 4.30
N ILE A 24 4.37 17.60 4.77
CA ILE A 24 3.18 17.38 3.95
C ILE A 24 2.09 18.30 4.48
N GLU A 25 1.59 19.14 3.60
CA GLU A 25 0.48 20.05 3.88
C GLU A 25 -0.85 19.26 3.95
N LYS A 26 -1.88 19.97 4.38
CA LYS A 26 -3.25 19.45 4.39
C LYS A 26 -3.72 19.14 2.98
N HIS A 27 -4.22 17.92 2.79
CA HIS A 27 -4.87 17.47 1.56
C HIS A 27 -6.30 16.99 1.84
N HIS A 28 -7.19 17.16 0.86
CA HIS A 28 -8.58 16.69 0.95
C HIS A 28 -8.69 15.17 0.83
N ILE A 29 -7.75 14.55 0.11
CA ILE A 29 -7.68 13.09 -0.05
C ILE A 29 -6.26 12.65 0.31
N ILE A 30 -6.18 11.66 1.18
CA ILE A 30 -4.94 11.00 1.57
C ILE A 30 -5.07 9.53 1.21
N ILE A 31 -4.13 9.03 0.41
CA ILE A 31 -4.02 7.61 0.08
C ILE A 31 -2.83 7.05 0.85
N LEU A 32 -3.11 6.14 1.78
CA LEU A 32 -2.10 5.42 2.53
C LEU A 32 -1.87 4.06 1.87
N GLU A 33 -0.66 3.81 1.39
CA GLU A 33 -0.26 2.57 0.75
C GLU A 33 0.70 1.78 1.64
N GLY A 34 0.48 0.47 1.75
CA GLY A 34 1.40 -0.44 2.42
C GLY A 34 0.77 -1.77 2.79
N ILE A 35 1.57 -2.82 2.81
CA ILE A 35 1.11 -4.21 3.07
C ILE A 35 0.53 -4.41 4.48
N LEU A 36 0.81 -3.53 5.42
CA LEU A 36 0.31 -3.58 6.80
C LEU A 36 -0.71 -2.47 7.11
N THR A 37 -1.15 -1.69 6.13
CA THR A 37 -2.09 -0.57 6.37
C THR A 37 -3.40 -1.03 6.97
N LEU A 38 -3.89 -2.21 6.59
CA LEU A 38 -5.12 -2.81 7.13
C LEU A 38 -4.89 -3.67 8.38
N PHE A 39 -3.65 -3.84 8.84
CA PHE A 39 -3.34 -4.67 10.01
C PHE A 39 -3.66 -3.95 11.33
N ASP A 40 -3.28 -2.69 11.45
CA ASP A 40 -3.48 -1.90 12.66
C ASP A 40 -4.93 -1.39 12.76
N GLN A 41 -5.59 -1.69 13.87
CA GLN A 41 -6.99 -1.28 14.09
C GLN A 41 -7.14 0.24 14.21
N THR A 42 -6.20 0.91 14.85
CA THR A 42 -6.24 2.37 15.02
C THR A 42 -6.18 3.07 13.68
N ILE A 43 -5.27 2.59 12.80
CA ILE A 43 -5.14 3.10 11.44
C ILE A 43 -6.41 2.80 10.63
N ARG A 44 -6.94 1.57 10.70
CA ARG A 44 -8.20 1.22 10.01
C ARG A 44 -9.38 2.11 10.39
N ASN A 45 -9.49 2.47 11.66
CA ASN A 45 -10.58 3.31 12.16
C ASN A 45 -10.50 4.76 11.66
N MET A 46 -9.35 5.18 11.14
CA MET A 46 -9.15 6.50 10.54
C MET A 46 -9.48 6.54 9.05
N MET A 47 -9.76 5.40 8.43
CA MET A 47 -9.95 5.27 6.98
C MET A 47 -11.42 5.25 6.62
N ASP A 48 -11.80 6.08 5.65
CA ASP A 48 -13.14 6.11 5.07
C ASP A 48 -13.37 5.00 4.05
N ILE A 49 -12.31 4.60 3.33
CA ILE A 49 -12.36 3.54 2.31
C ILE A 49 -11.13 2.65 2.46
N LYS A 50 -11.37 1.35 2.61
CA LYS A 50 -10.34 0.32 2.77
C LYS A 50 -10.36 -0.60 1.55
N ILE A 51 -9.23 -0.66 0.84
CA ILE A 51 -9.08 -1.44 -0.39
C ILE A 51 -8.02 -2.52 -0.19
N TYR A 52 -8.36 -3.75 -0.48
CA TYR A 52 -7.41 -4.86 -0.54
C TYR A 52 -7.10 -5.19 -1.99
N VAL A 53 -5.84 -5.09 -2.37
CA VAL A 53 -5.36 -5.42 -3.71
C VAL A 53 -4.93 -6.89 -3.73
N GLU A 54 -5.75 -7.73 -4.35
CA GLU A 54 -5.51 -9.17 -4.42
C GLU A 54 -4.71 -9.52 -5.68
N THR A 55 -3.73 -10.39 -5.52
CA THR A 55 -2.97 -10.97 -6.63
C THR A 55 -2.56 -12.39 -6.23
N ALA A 56 -2.69 -13.33 -7.14
CA ALA A 56 -2.30 -14.72 -6.91
C ALA A 56 -0.82 -14.85 -6.51
N ASP A 57 -0.52 -15.84 -5.67
CA ASP A 57 0.79 -16.00 -5.04
C ASP A 57 1.92 -16.19 -6.05
N ASP A 58 1.68 -16.97 -7.09
CA ASP A 58 2.62 -17.20 -8.19
C ASP A 58 2.95 -15.91 -8.94
N ILE A 59 1.94 -15.09 -9.22
CA ILE A 59 2.13 -13.77 -9.86
C ILE A 59 2.91 -12.82 -8.94
N ARG A 60 2.62 -12.85 -7.64
CA ARG A 60 3.34 -12.02 -6.66
C ARG A 60 4.82 -12.38 -6.59
N ILE A 61 5.17 -13.67 -6.52
CA ILE A 61 6.56 -14.10 -6.47
C ILE A 61 7.29 -13.77 -7.78
N ILE A 62 6.68 -13.99 -8.94
CA ILE A 62 7.27 -13.65 -10.23
C ILE A 62 7.56 -12.14 -10.33
N ARG A 63 6.59 -11.30 -9.96
CA ARG A 63 6.77 -9.82 -9.96
C ARG A 63 7.87 -9.40 -9.00
N ARG A 64 7.95 -10.01 -7.82
CA ARG A 64 9.01 -9.75 -6.83
C ARG A 64 10.39 -10.10 -7.38
N VAL A 65 10.55 -11.32 -7.92
CA VAL A 65 11.83 -11.78 -8.47
C VAL A 65 12.30 -10.83 -9.57
N LYS A 66 11.45 -10.53 -10.55
CA LYS A 66 11.77 -9.59 -11.63
C LYS A 66 12.18 -8.21 -11.11
N ARG A 67 11.45 -7.66 -10.15
CA ARG A 67 11.78 -6.36 -9.57
C ARG A 67 13.10 -6.38 -8.82
N ASP A 68 13.31 -7.38 -7.96
CA ASP A 68 14.46 -7.41 -7.06
C ASP A 68 15.76 -7.71 -7.83
N ILE A 69 15.71 -8.48 -8.91
CA ILE A 69 16.85 -8.69 -9.81
C ILE A 69 17.11 -7.42 -10.65
N ASN A 70 16.10 -6.93 -11.38
CA ASN A 70 16.31 -5.89 -12.39
C ASN A 70 16.50 -4.49 -11.80
N LYS A 71 15.87 -4.19 -10.65
CA LYS A 71 15.87 -2.84 -10.07
C LYS A 71 16.66 -2.71 -8.77
N ARG A 72 16.98 -3.83 -8.11
CA ARG A 72 17.66 -3.83 -6.80
C ARG A 72 18.97 -4.61 -6.81
N ASN A 73 19.36 -5.10 -7.98
CA ASN A 73 20.62 -5.83 -8.21
C ASN A 73 20.82 -7.03 -7.25
N ARG A 74 19.73 -7.73 -6.90
CA ARG A 74 19.76 -8.89 -6.00
C ARG A 74 19.99 -10.18 -6.76
N ILE A 75 20.63 -11.16 -6.10
CA ILE A 75 20.83 -12.50 -6.62
C ILE A 75 19.55 -13.32 -6.47
N PHE A 76 19.18 -14.09 -7.49
CA PHE A 76 17.96 -14.90 -7.54
C PHE A 76 17.77 -15.77 -6.29
N ASP A 77 18.79 -16.57 -5.92
CA ASP A 77 18.72 -17.49 -4.80
C ASP A 77 18.44 -16.76 -3.48
N SER A 78 19.06 -15.60 -3.27
CA SER A 78 18.82 -14.75 -2.09
C SER A 78 17.37 -14.24 -2.03
N VAL A 79 16.75 -13.93 -3.18
CA VAL A 79 15.34 -13.50 -3.24
C VAL A 79 14.41 -14.67 -2.89
N ILE A 80 14.69 -15.86 -3.40
CA ILE A 80 13.88 -17.07 -3.16
C ILE A 80 14.01 -17.52 -1.71
N GLU A 81 15.22 -17.58 -1.17
CA GLU A 81 15.44 -17.92 0.24
C GLU A 81 14.66 -16.98 1.17
N GLN A 82 14.80 -15.68 0.97
CA GLN A 82 14.07 -14.70 1.75
C GLN A 82 12.55 -14.82 1.60
N TYR A 83 12.07 -15.18 0.41
CA TYR A 83 10.64 -15.36 0.19
C TYR A 83 10.09 -16.48 1.06
N TYR A 84 10.73 -17.65 1.07
CA TYR A 84 10.28 -18.77 1.88
C TYR A 84 10.50 -18.55 3.37
N LYS A 85 11.64 -18.02 3.76
CA LYS A 85 12.00 -17.81 5.18
C LYS A 85 11.17 -16.73 5.86
N THR A 86 10.81 -15.68 5.15
CA THR A 86 10.22 -14.49 5.77
C THR A 86 8.94 -14.03 5.07
N VAL A 87 9.00 -13.76 3.76
CA VAL A 87 7.94 -13.01 3.08
C VAL A 87 6.62 -13.77 3.03
N ARG A 88 6.69 -15.06 2.64
CA ARG A 88 5.50 -15.91 2.54
C ARG A 88 4.83 -16.16 3.91
N PRO A 89 5.56 -16.59 4.97
CA PRO A 89 4.96 -16.76 6.29
C PRO A 89 4.36 -15.47 6.84
N MET A 90 5.07 -14.35 6.71
CA MET A 90 4.57 -13.04 7.17
C MET A 90 3.34 -12.57 6.39
N HIS A 91 3.27 -12.87 5.09
CA HIS A 91 2.08 -12.57 4.31
C HIS A 91 0.87 -13.36 4.81
N ILE A 92 1.00 -14.67 4.98
CA ILE A 92 -0.07 -15.55 5.47
C ILE A 92 -0.53 -15.13 6.87
N GLN A 93 0.41 -14.76 7.73
CA GLN A 93 0.11 -14.44 9.12
C GLN A 93 -0.49 -13.02 9.31
N PHE A 94 0.03 -12.02 8.58
CA PHE A 94 -0.28 -10.61 8.88
C PHE A 94 -1.00 -9.87 7.76
N VAL A 95 -0.80 -10.25 6.49
CA VAL A 95 -1.36 -9.51 5.35
C VAL A 95 -2.67 -10.12 4.89
N GLU A 96 -2.67 -11.40 4.55
CA GLU A 96 -3.85 -12.09 4.01
C GLU A 96 -5.07 -12.01 4.93
N PRO A 97 -4.97 -12.20 6.27
CA PRO A 97 -6.11 -12.09 7.16
C PRO A 97 -6.76 -10.70 7.21
N THR A 98 -6.05 -9.66 6.75
CA THR A 98 -6.58 -8.29 6.73
C THR A 98 -7.59 -8.06 5.61
N LYS A 99 -7.66 -8.95 4.63
CA LYS A 99 -8.64 -8.93 3.54
C LYS A 99 -10.09 -8.81 4.06
N LYS A 100 -10.39 -9.40 5.19
CA LYS A 100 -11.72 -9.33 5.84
C LYS A 100 -12.13 -7.92 6.29
N TYR A 101 -11.18 -7.00 6.40
CA TYR A 101 -11.44 -5.61 6.79
C TYR A 101 -11.60 -4.66 5.61
N ALA A 102 -11.41 -5.14 4.39
CA ALA A 102 -11.53 -4.34 3.19
C ALA A 102 -13.01 -4.10 2.83
N ASP A 103 -13.32 -2.88 2.43
CA ASP A 103 -14.62 -2.52 1.85
C ASP A 103 -14.68 -2.94 0.37
N ILE A 104 -13.50 -2.96 -0.30
CA ILE A 104 -13.37 -3.32 -1.72
C ILE A 104 -12.17 -4.26 -1.89
N ILE A 105 -12.35 -5.35 -2.63
CA ILE A 105 -11.26 -6.23 -3.06
C ILE A 105 -11.06 -6.04 -4.56
N VAL A 106 -9.83 -5.64 -4.94
CA VAL A 106 -9.44 -5.45 -6.32
C VAL A 106 -8.62 -6.65 -6.79
N PRO A 107 -9.17 -7.56 -7.60
CA PRO A 107 -8.43 -8.68 -8.14
C PRO A 107 -7.40 -8.21 -9.19
N GLU A 108 -6.33 -8.97 -9.37
CA GLU A 108 -5.26 -8.74 -10.33
C GLU A 108 -4.45 -7.44 -10.14
N GLY A 109 -4.73 -6.72 -9.07
CA GLY A 109 -4.04 -5.49 -8.73
C GLY A 109 -4.26 -4.36 -9.74
N GLY A 110 -3.24 -3.54 -9.97
CA GLY A 110 -3.30 -2.41 -10.91
C GLY A 110 -3.46 -2.80 -12.38
N GLN A 111 -3.47 -4.09 -12.72
CA GLN A 111 -3.78 -4.58 -14.06
C GLN A 111 -5.30 -4.60 -14.34
N ASN A 112 -6.12 -4.57 -13.32
CA ASN A 112 -7.57 -4.51 -13.44
C ASN A 112 -8.01 -3.08 -13.81
N LYS A 113 -8.06 -2.81 -15.12
CA LYS A 113 -8.43 -1.48 -15.64
C LYS A 113 -9.83 -1.04 -15.20
N VAL A 114 -10.77 -1.97 -15.11
CA VAL A 114 -12.16 -1.66 -14.69
C VAL A 114 -12.19 -1.19 -13.24
N ALA A 115 -11.55 -1.93 -12.33
CA ALA A 115 -11.49 -1.53 -10.93
C ALA A 115 -10.75 -0.20 -10.76
N VAL A 116 -9.66 0.02 -11.48
CA VAL A 116 -8.92 1.28 -11.47
C VAL A 116 -9.78 2.45 -11.94
N ASP A 117 -10.58 2.26 -13.00
CA ASP A 117 -11.46 3.31 -13.52
C ASP A 117 -12.60 3.66 -12.55
N ILE A 118 -13.21 2.65 -11.93
CA ILE A 118 -14.22 2.85 -10.88
C ILE A 118 -13.64 3.66 -9.71
N LEU A 119 -12.47 3.27 -9.20
CA LEU A 119 -11.80 3.98 -8.12
C LEU A 119 -11.44 5.41 -8.51
N ARG A 120 -10.91 5.60 -9.72
CA ARG A 120 -10.60 6.93 -10.27
C ARG A 120 -11.86 7.81 -10.32
N THR A 121 -12.95 7.29 -10.83
CA THR A 121 -14.23 8.02 -10.91
C THR A 121 -14.73 8.41 -9.52
N LYS A 122 -14.65 7.48 -8.55
CA LYS A 122 -15.02 7.78 -7.16
C LYS A 122 -14.14 8.89 -6.58
N ILE A 123 -12.82 8.82 -6.76
CA ILE A 123 -11.88 9.84 -6.29
C ILE A 123 -12.18 11.21 -6.92
N LEU A 124 -12.41 11.26 -8.23
CA LEU A 124 -12.76 12.51 -8.92
C LEU A 124 -14.05 13.11 -8.39
N ASN A 125 -15.09 12.30 -8.17
CA ASN A 125 -16.33 12.75 -7.57
C ASN A 125 -16.11 13.32 -6.15
N LEU A 126 -15.30 12.66 -5.33
CA LEU A 126 -14.96 13.14 -3.99
C LEU A 126 -14.23 14.49 -4.03
N ILE A 127 -13.33 14.70 -4.99
CA ILE A 127 -12.62 15.97 -5.18
C ILE A 127 -13.61 17.08 -5.60
N LEU A 128 -14.53 16.77 -6.51
CA LEU A 128 -15.44 17.76 -7.06
C LEU A 128 -16.55 18.17 -6.08
N TYR A 129 -17.08 17.20 -5.32
CA TYR A 129 -18.27 17.42 -4.48
C TYR A 129 -17.96 17.68 -3.01
N ASN A 130 -16.79 17.26 -2.50
CA ASN A 130 -16.40 17.37 -1.09
C ASN A 130 -15.21 18.32 -0.87
N LYS A 131 -15.29 19.54 -1.37
CA LYS A 131 -14.23 20.55 -1.18
C LYS A 131 -13.89 20.85 0.29
N ASN A 132 -14.76 20.46 1.24
CA ASN A 132 -14.61 20.77 2.68
C ASN A 132 -14.34 19.55 3.57
N ALA A 133 -14.35 18.32 3.06
CA ALA A 133 -14.09 17.09 3.83
C ALA A 133 -12.74 16.47 3.46
N SER A 134 -12.00 16.00 4.46
CA SER A 134 -10.81 15.17 4.22
C SER A 134 -11.24 13.70 4.18
N ILE A 135 -10.79 12.97 3.17
CA ILE A 135 -11.12 11.55 2.95
C ILE A 135 -9.84 10.74 2.99
N TYR A 136 -9.85 9.65 3.75
CA TYR A 136 -8.72 8.76 3.97
C TYR A 136 -8.99 7.41 3.32
N MET A 137 -8.10 6.96 2.43
CA MET A 137 -8.18 5.68 1.74
C MET A 137 -6.92 4.86 2.03
N ALA A 138 -7.08 3.54 2.23
CA ALA A 138 -5.97 2.58 2.27
C ALA A 138 -6.01 1.67 1.03
N LEU A 139 -4.84 1.40 0.47
CA LEU A 139 -4.57 0.46 -0.60
C LEU A 139 -3.64 -0.66 -0.14
#